data_40c416748f1356fc57d168cd38533d1e
#
_entry.id   40c416748f1356fc57d168cd38533d1e
#
_cell.length_a   1.000
_cell.length_b   1.000
_cell.length_c   1.000
_cell.angle_alpha   90.00
_cell.angle_beta   90.00
_cell.angle_gamma   90.00
#
_symmetry.space_group_name_H-M   'P 1'
#
loop_
_entity.id
_entity.type
_entity.pdbx_description
1 polymer ?
#
loop_
_entity_poly.entity_id
_entity_poly.type
_entity_poly.pdbx_seq_one_letter_code
_entity_poly.pdbx_strand_id
1 'polypeptide(L)'
;MAKISYCLWFDGRAEEAAEFYVSVFKDARIVETARYLEGSPGEPGTVMTVEFELNGERFLALNGGPQHTFTPAFSIVATCESQEEIDDLWEKLTDGGAEVACGWLTDRFGVSWQIVPGGMGEMLGSSDREAAQRAFSAMMDMKKIDIDALRRAYEGAGARGETAA
;
A
#
# COMPACT_ATOMS: atom_id res chain seq x y z
N MET A 1 -19.47 11.35 -17.46
CA MET A 1 -18.76 10.07 -17.24
C MET A 1 -18.87 9.68 -15.77
N ALA A 2 -19.06 8.39 -15.45
CA ALA A 2 -19.03 7.93 -14.06
C ALA A 2 -17.63 8.16 -13.45
N LYS A 3 -17.60 8.62 -12.19
CA LYS A 3 -16.36 8.69 -11.42
C LYS A 3 -16.24 7.42 -10.58
N ILE A 4 -15.04 6.88 -10.48
CA ILE A 4 -14.74 5.69 -9.68
C ILE A 4 -13.95 6.16 -8.46
N SER A 5 -14.27 5.62 -7.30
CA SER A 5 -13.53 5.79 -6.04
C SER A 5 -13.53 4.48 -5.28
N TYR A 6 -12.68 4.37 -4.27
CA TYR A 6 -12.54 3.17 -3.46
C TYR A 6 -13.18 3.39 -2.10
N CYS A 7 -13.97 2.42 -1.63
CA CYS A 7 -14.56 2.48 -0.29
C CYS A 7 -13.83 1.51 0.64
N LEU A 8 -13.33 2.05 1.75
CA LEU A 8 -12.71 1.32 2.85
C LEU A 8 -13.72 1.25 4.01
N TRP A 9 -14.09 0.03 4.42
CA TRP A 9 -15.07 -0.21 5.48
C TRP A 9 -14.41 -0.36 6.84
N PHE A 10 -14.78 0.47 7.80
CA PHE A 10 -14.25 0.47 9.16
C PHE A 10 -15.35 0.25 10.20
N ASP A 11 -14.96 -0.25 11.34
CA ASP A 11 -15.77 -0.30 12.56
C ASP A 11 -15.38 0.88 13.48
N GLY A 12 -15.98 2.04 13.23
CA GLY A 12 -15.83 3.25 14.04
C GLY A 12 -14.50 4.02 13.88
N ARG A 13 -13.56 3.56 13.03
CA ARG A 13 -12.22 4.17 12.89
C ARG A 13 -11.98 4.89 11.56
N ALA A 14 -13.02 5.23 10.80
CA ALA A 14 -12.88 5.83 9.47
C ALA A 14 -12.15 7.19 9.51
N GLU A 15 -12.48 8.06 10.48
CA GLU A 15 -11.85 9.37 10.63
C GLU A 15 -10.37 9.24 10.99
N GLU A 16 -10.04 8.41 11.97
CA GLU A 16 -8.66 8.12 12.39
C GLU A 16 -7.82 7.54 11.22
N ALA A 17 -8.40 6.63 10.44
CA ALA A 17 -7.74 6.03 9.30
C ALA A 17 -7.48 7.06 8.18
N ALA A 18 -8.48 7.86 7.83
CA ALA A 18 -8.33 8.90 6.81
C ALA A 18 -7.28 9.96 7.20
N GLU A 19 -7.29 10.43 8.46
CA GLU A 19 -6.30 11.36 9.00
C GLU A 19 -4.89 10.75 8.97
N PHE A 20 -4.77 9.50 9.36
CA PHE A 20 -3.49 8.78 9.29
C PHE A 20 -2.97 8.72 7.84
N TYR A 21 -3.76 8.26 6.88
CA TYR A 21 -3.31 8.17 5.49
C TYR A 21 -2.93 9.54 4.91
N VAL A 22 -3.70 10.57 5.20
CA VAL A 22 -3.37 11.94 4.77
C VAL A 22 -2.05 12.43 5.40
N SER A 23 -1.71 11.98 6.59
CA SER A 23 -0.43 12.31 7.24
C SER A 23 0.76 11.57 6.65
N VAL A 24 0.55 10.41 6.03
CA VAL A 24 1.60 9.55 5.46
C VAL A 24 2.02 10.02 4.06
N PHE A 25 1.06 10.41 3.21
CA PHE A 25 1.30 10.78 1.81
C PHE A 25 1.49 12.29 1.64
N LYS A 26 2.40 12.70 0.75
CA LYS A 26 2.77 14.12 0.56
C LYS A 26 1.67 14.94 -0.12
N ASP A 27 1.01 14.38 -1.12
CA ASP A 27 -0.10 15.01 -1.85
C ASP A 27 -1.41 14.33 -1.42
N ALA A 28 -1.89 14.72 -0.24
CA ALA A 28 -3.04 14.11 0.38
C ALA A 28 -3.87 15.13 1.16
N ARG A 29 -5.19 14.90 1.23
CA ARG A 29 -6.11 15.79 1.94
C ARG A 29 -7.43 15.11 2.28
N ILE A 30 -8.06 15.55 3.36
CA ILE A 30 -9.48 15.30 3.61
C ILE A 30 -10.29 16.20 2.67
N VAL A 31 -11.27 15.63 1.99
CA VAL A 31 -12.15 16.34 1.05
C VAL A 31 -13.46 16.72 1.74
N GLU A 32 -14.12 15.72 2.37
CA GLU A 32 -15.41 15.94 3.04
C GLU A 32 -15.60 14.94 4.17
N THR A 33 -16.28 15.35 5.22
CA THR A 33 -16.72 14.49 6.32
C THR A 33 -18.22 14.58 6.47
N ALA A 34 -18.94 13.46 6.36
CA ALA A 34 -20.36 13.37 6.60
C ALA A 34 -20.64 12.64 7.91
N ARG A 35 -21.72 13.03 8.59
CA ARG A 35 -22.12 12.49 9.88
C ARG A 35 -23.48 11.82 9.82
N TYR A 36 -23.72 10.86 10.69
CA TYR A 36 -25.02 10.24 10.82
C TYR A 36 -26.07 11.26 11.27
N LEU A 37 -27.24 11.18 10.63
CA LEU A 37 -28.42 11.98 10.96
C LEU A 37 -29.37 11.18 11.87
N GLU A 38 -30.34 11.88 12.47
CA GLU A 38 -31.43 11.20 13.20
C GLU A 38 -32.18 10.24 12.27
N GLY A 39 -32.46 9.03 12.76
CA GLY A 39 -33.12 7.98 11.99
C GLY A 39 -32.21 7.15 11.06
N SER A 40 -30.92 7.46 11.00
CA SER A 40 -29.93 6.61 10.31
C SER A 40 -29.42 5.46 11.19
N PRO A 41 -28.75 4.42 10.62
CA PRO A 41 -28.30 3.26 11.39
C PRO A 41 -27.25 3.56 12.47
N GLY A 42 -26.50 4.64 12.34
CA GLY A 42 -25.46 5.04 13.30
C GLY A 42 -25.97 6.06 14.32
N GLU A 43 -25.17 6.31 15.34
CA GLU A 43 -25.47 7.32 16.38
C GLU A 43 -25.40 8.73 15.75
N PRO A 44 -26.48 9.53 15.87
CA PRO A 44 -26.53 10.88 15.31
C PRO A 44 -25.35 11.75 15.73
N GLY A 45 -24.75 12.46 14.78
CA GLY A 45 -23.60 13.33 15.01
C GLY A 45 -22.23 12.63 14.95
N THR A 46 -22.17 11.31 15.01
CA THR A 46 -20.90 10.57 14.78
C THR A 46 -20.53 10.53 13.31
N VAL A 47 -19.25 10.34 13.00
CA VAL A 47 -18.77 10.28 11.61
C VAL A 47 -19.32 9.05 10.89
N MET A 48 -19.98 9.26 9.77
CA MET A 48 -20.46 8.23 8.87
C MET A 48 -19.41 7.92 7.80
N THR A 49 -18.96 8.96 7.08
CA THR A 49 -17.95 8.82 6.01
C THR A 49 -16.95 9.94 6.05
N VAL A 50 -15.73 9.63 5.62
CA VAL A 50 -14.69 10.61 5.31
C VAL A 50 -14.22 10.39 3.88
N GLU A 51 -14.43 11.35 3.00
CA GLU A 51 -13.85 11.37 1.66
C GLU A 51 -12.47 12.01 1.74
N PHE A 52 -11.46 11.32 1.20
CA PHE A 52 -10.09 11.79 1.18
C PHE A 52 -9.40 11.46 -0.14
N GLU A 53 -8.28 12.12 -0.39
CA GLU A 53 -7.51 11.99 -1.62
C GLU A 53 -6.05 11.73 -1.27
N LEU A 54 -5.46 10.73 -1.93
CA LEU A 54 -4.04 10.38 -1.84
C LEU A 54 -3.46 10.42 -3.26
N ASN A 55 -2.50 11.31 -3.51
CA ASN A 55 -1.81 11.43 -4.82
C ASN A 55 -2.78 11.47 -6.02
N GLY A 56 -3.91 12.18 -5.86
CA GLY A 56 -4.94 12.32 -6.89
C GLY A 56 -6.01 11.23 -6.93
N GLU A 57 -5.83 10.13 -6.21
CA GLU A 57 -6.82 9.04 -6.13
C GLU A 57 -7.80 9.27 -4.97
N ARG A 58 -9.10 9.02 -5.24
CA ARG A 58 -10.17 9.25 -4.26
C ARG A 58 -10.55 7.99 -3.50
N PHE A 59 -10.66 8.16 -2.19
CA PHE A 59 -11.08 7.14 -1.24
C PHE A 59 -12.24 7.64 -0.40
N LEU A 60 -13.08 6.71 0.02
CA LEU A 60 -14.15 6.91 0.98
C LEU A 60 -13.91 5.98 2.17
N ALA A 61 -13.65 6.52 3.33
CA ALA A 61 -13.65 5.76 4.57
C ALA A 61 -15.07 5.76 5.16
N LEU A 62 -15.66 4.58 5.36
CA LEU A 62 -17.01 4.41 5.84
C LEU A 62 -16.99 3.71 7.21
N ASN A 63 -17.65 4.27 8.19
CA ASN A 63 -17.97 3.60 9.46
C ASN A 63 -19.25 2.78 9.30
N GLY A 64 -19.13 1.54 8.79
CA GLY A 64 -20.26 0.66 8.53
C GLY A 64 -20.54 -0.36 9.63
N GLY A 65 -19.68 -0.44 10.67
CA GLY A 65 -19.79 -1.39 11.78
C GLY A 65 -18.93 -2.65 11.63
N PRO A 66 -19.08 -3.64 12.51
CA PRO A 66 -18.16 -4.78 12.64
C PRO A 66 -18.40 -5.93 11.65
N GLN A 67 -19.34 -5.81 10.70
CA GLN A 67 -19.78 -6.93 9.86
C GLN A 67 -18.74 -7.37 8.83
N HIS A 68 -17.83 -6.48 8.45
CA HIS A 68 -16.80 -6.74 7.44
C HIS A 68 -15.41 -6.41 7.98
N THR A 69 -14.43 -7.21 7.56
CA THR A 69 -13.01 -7.02 7.88
C THR A 69 -12.20 -6.99 6.59
N PHE A 70 -11.09 -6.28 6.60
CA PHE A 70 -10.17 -6.28 5.47
C PHE A 70 -9.51 -7.63 5.28
N THR A 71 -9.22 -7.96 4.03
CA THR A 71 -8.46 -9.15 3.64
C THR A 71 -7.45 -8.76 2.55
N PRO A 72 -6.37 -9.55 2.35
CA PRO A 72 -5.41 -9.30 1.27
C PRO A 72 -5.98 -9.46 -0.15
N ALA A 73 -7.25 -9.86 -0.30
CA ALA A 73 -7.92 -9.91 -1.60
C ALA A 73 -8.09 -8.51 -2.23
N PHE A 74 -8.02 -7.46 -1.42
CA PHE A 74 -7.90 -6.09 -1.87
C PHE A 74 -6.65 -5.46 -1.21
N SER A 75 -5.85 -4.77 -2.01
CA SER A 75 -4.70 -4.01 -1.54
C SER A 75 -4.56 -2.70 -2.30
N ILE A 76 -3.96 -1.73 -1.64
CA ILE A 76 -3.58 -0.46 -2.27
C ILE A 76 -2.12 -0.58 -2.68
N VAL A 77 -1.82 -0.27 -3.94
CA VAL A 77 -0.46 -0.31 -4.48
C VAL A 77 0.11 1.10 -4.49
N ALA A 78 1.19 1.31 -3.75
CA ALA A 78 1.98 2.53 -3.78
C ALA A 78 3.27 2.28 -4.59
N THR A 79 3.35 2.89 -5.76
CA THR A 79 4.54 2.82 -6.62
C THR A 79 5.49 3.95 -6.27
N CYS A 80 6.71 3.61 -5.87
CA CYS A 80 7.73 4.54 -5.38
C CYS A 80 8.81 4.76 -6.42
N GLU A 81 9.29 6.00 -6.51
CA GLU A 81 10.35 6.39 -7.45
C GLU A 81 11.77 6.16 -6.89
N SER A 82 11.90 5.97 -5.57
CA SER A 82 13.19 5.81 -4.90
C SER A 82 13.11 4.86 -3.71
N GLN A 83 14.29 4.38 -3.25
CA GLN A 83 14.42 3.59 -2.03
C GLN A 83 13.98 4.39 -0.80
N GLU A 84 14.28 5.69 -0.77
CA GLU A 84 13.89 6.57 0.33
C GLU A 84 12.37 6.66 0.48
N GLU A 85 11.62 6.71 -0.62
CA GLU A 85 10.15 6.67 -0.58
C GLU A 85 9.63 5.32 -0.09
N ILE A 86 10.24 4.22 -0.54
CA ILE A 86 9.89 2.88 -0.03
C ILE A 86 10.12 2.81 1.47
N ASP A 87 11.28 3.27 1.94
CA ASP A 87 11.65 3.21 3.35
C ASP A 87 10.71 4.05 4.22
N ASP A 88 10.38 5.27 3.79
CA ASP A 88 9.48 6.18 4.51
C ASP A 88 8.05 5.63 4.61
N LEU A 89 7.48 5.15 3.48
CA LEU A 89 6.14 4.57 3.47
C LEU A 89 6.10 3.26 4.26
N TRP A 90 7.12 2.42 4.12
CA TRP A 90 7.21 1.15 4.85
C TRP A 90 7.23 1.37 6.36
N GLU A 91 8.08 2.26 6.85
CA GLU A 91 8.17 2.58 8.27
C GLU A 91 6.85 3.10 8.83
N LYS A 92 6.22 4.07 8.15
CA LYS A 92 4.98 4.68 8.61
C LYS A 92 3.80 3.72 8.57
N LEU A 93 3.65 2.93 7.50
CA LEU A 93 2.50 2.05 7.31
C LEU A 93 2.61 0.75 8.14
N THR A 94 3.82 0.28 8.46
CA THR A 94 4.00 -0.89 9.34
C THR A 94 3.92 -0.54 10.82
N ASP A 95 3.95 0.74 11.19
CA ASP A 95 3.80 1.15 12.58
C ASP A 95 2.41 0.78 13.13
N GLY A 96 2.38 -0.15 14.08
CA GLY A 96 1.15 -0.75 14.60
C GLY A 96 0.48 -1.77 13.68
N GLY A 97 1.12 -2.10 12.56
CA GLY A 97 0.70 -3.09 11.58
C GLY A 97 1.62 -4.32 11.53
N ALA A 98 1.79 -4.89 10.33
CA ALA A 98 2.63 -6.08 10.13
C ALA A 98 3.30 -6.08 8.76
N GLU A 99 4.58 -6.44 8.74
CA GLU A 99 5.31 -6.72 7.50
C GLU A 99 4.89 -8.08 6.92
N VAL A 100 4.72 -8.12 5.60
CA VAL A 100 4.50 -9.35 4.84
C VAL A 100 5.65 -9.52 3.84
N ALA A 101 5.60 -10.48 2.93
CA ALA A 101 6.64 -10.70 1.92
C ALA A 101 6.43 -9.85 0.67
N CYS A 102 7.48 -9.69 -0.14
CA CYS A 102 7.44 -9.15 -1.50
C CYS A 102 6.87 -7.71 -1.62
N GLY A 103 7.17 -6.86 -0.64
CA GLY A 103 6.68 -5.49 -0.61
C GLY A 103 5.27 -5.34 -0.05
N TRP A 104 4.65 -6.41 0.42
CA TRP A 104 3.36 -6.36 1.07
C TRP A 104 3.47 -6.05 2.56
N LEU A 105 2.51 -5.31 3.08
CA LEU A 105 2.31 -5.06 4.49
C LEU A 105 0.82 -4.94 4.82
N THR A 106 0.49 -5.04 6.08
CA THR A 106 -0.84 -4.72 6.61
C THR A 106 -0.67 -3.57 7.60
N ASP A 107 -1.45 -2.51 7.47
CA ASP A 107 -1.37 -1.38 8.38
C ASP A 107 -2.14 -1.62 9.69
N ARG A 108 -2.07 -0.64 10.61
CA ARG A 108 -2.73 -0.68 11.94
C ARG A 108 -4.26 -0.78 11.89
N PHE A 109 -4.87 -0.55 10.73
CA PHE A 109 -6.31 -0.68 10.50
C PHE A 109 -6.69 -1.98 9.81
N GLY A 110 -5.71 -2.80 9.42
CA GLY A 110 -5.91 -4.07 8.73
C GLY A 110 -5.95 -3.95 7.20
N VAL A 111 -5.73 -2.77 6.64
CA VAL A 111 -5.67 -2.58 5.17
C VAL A 111 -4.34 -3.10 4.64
N SER A 112 -4.41 -3.88 3.56
CA SER A 112 -3.22 -4.40 2.88
C SER A 112 -2.69 -3.40 1.87
N TRP A 113 -1.36 -3.24 1.88
CA TRP A 113 -0.61 -2.38 0.97
C TRP A 113 0.47 -3.16 0.25
N GLN A 114 0.81 -2.72 -0.95
CA GLN A 114 1.99 -3.14 -1.70
C GLN A 114 2.87 -1.91 -1.93
N ILE A 115 4.05 -1.89 -1.34
CA ILE A 115 5.02 -0.81 -1.51
C ILE A 115 6.09 -1.30 -2.48
N VAL A 116 6.02 -0.82 -3.71
CA VAL A 116 6.79 -1.37 -4.83
C VAL A 116 7.52 -0.27 -5.61
N PRO A 117 8.72 -0.55 -6.15
CA PRO A 117 9.40 0.42 -7.00
C PRO A 117 8.76 0.54 -8.38
N GLY A 118 8.85 1.72 -8.99
CA GLY A 118 8.62 1.93 -10.41
C GLY A 118 9.52 1.02 -11.25
N GLY A 119 9.01 0.52 -12.37
CA GLY A 119 9.76 -0.38 -13.26
C GLY A 119 9.85 -1.84 -12.82
N MET A 120 9.39 -2.21 -11.60
CA MET A 120 9.39 -3.62 -11.17
C MET A 120 8.58 -4.51 -12.12
N GLY A 121 7.43 -4.06 -12.58
CA GLY A 121 6.60 -4.81 -13.53
C GLY A 121 7.30 -5.07 -14.86
N GLU A 122 8.05 -4.09 -15.36
CA GLU A 122 8.84 -4.22 -16.59
C GLU A 122 9.99 -5.21 -16.42
N MET A 123 10.67 -5.17 -15.28
CA MET A 123 11.76 -6.08 -14.93
C MET A 123 11.27 -7.52 -14.86
N LEU A 124 10.16 -7.78 -14.16
CA LEU A 124 9.58 -9.12 -14.01
C LEU A 124 8.90 -9.61 -15.29
N GLY A 125 8.42 -8.71 -16.13
CA GLY A 125 7.84 -8.99 -17.46
C GLY A 125 8.83 -9.01 -18.61
N SER A 126 10.13 -8.87 -18.35
CA SER A 126 11.19 -8.79 -19.37
C SER A 126 11.20 -10.01 -20.32
N SER A 127 11.55 -9.77 -21.57
CA SER A 127 11.82 -10.83 -22.56
C SER A 127 13.05 -11.68 -22.20
N ASP A 128 14.02 -11.13 -21.45
CA ASP A 128 15.08 -11.90 -20.82
C ASP A 128 14.50 -12.68 -19.63
N ARG A 129 14.06 -13.89 -19.93
CA ARG A 129 13.39 -14.75 -18.94
C ARG A 129 14.30 -15.18 -17.79
N GLU A 130 15.60 -15.32 -18.03
CA GLU A 130 16.56 -15.69 -16.99
C GLU A 130 16.79 -14.53 -16.03
N ALA A 131 16.94 -13.30 -16.55
CA ALA A 131 17.05 -12.10 -15.74
C ALA A 131 15.76 -11.86 -14.92
N ALA A 132 14.59 -11.98 -15.55
CA ALA A 132 13.30 -11.86 -14.87
C ALA A 132 13.14 -12.89 -13.73
N GLN A 133 13.56 -14.14 -13.98
CA GLN A 133 13.51 -15.21 -12.96
C GLN A 133 14.44 -14.93 -11.78
N ARG A 134 15.65 -14.39 -12.03
CA ARG A 134 16.56 -14.00 -10.94
C ARG A 134 15.97 -12.89 -10.08
N ALA A 135 15.42 -11.86 -10.72
CA ALA A 135 14.76 -10.76 -10.01
C ALA A 135 13.54 -11.25 -9.21
N PHE A 136 12.70 -12.11 -9.81
CA PHE A 136 11.56 -12.69 -9.13
C PHE A 136 11.98 -13.49 -7.88
N SER A 137 13.01 -14.34 -8.01
CA SER A 137 13.52 -15.12 -6.88
C SER A 137 14.04 -14.22 -5.76
N ALA A 138 14.81 -13.18 -6.11
CA ALA A 138 15.29 -12.21 -5.12
C ALA A 138 14.15 -11.48 -4.42
N MET A 139 13.11 -11.06 -5.16
CA MET A 139 11.93 -10.41 -4.60
C MET A 139 11.20 -11.32 -3.60
N MET A 140 11.09 -12.63 -3.89
CA MET A 140 10.41 -13.58 -3.01
C MET A 140 11.08 -13.74 -1.64
N ASP A 141 12.38 -13.46 -1.55
CA ASP A 141 13.16 -13.51 -0.31
C ASP A 141 13.11 -12.19 0.48
N MET A 142 12.51 -11.13 -0.09
CA MET A 142 12.40 -9.82 0.56
C MET A 142 11.07 -9.68 1.31
N LYS A 143 11.08 -8.91 2.39
CA LYS A 143 9.89 -8.28 2.96
C LYS A 143 9.72 -6.90 2.34
N LYS A 144 10.45 -5.91 2.82
CA LYS A 144 10.59 -4.62 2.17
C LYS A 144 11.46 -4.76 0.93
N ILE A 145 11.06 -4.16 -0.17
CA ILE A 145 11.83 -4.21 -1.43
C ILE A 145 13.09 -3.35 -1.30
N ASP A 146 14.23 -3.94 -1.64
CA ASP A 146 15.51 -3.29 -1.86
C ASP A 146 15.73 -3.17 -3.38
N ILE A 147 15.64 -1.94 -3.90
CA ILE A 147 15.73 -1.66 -5.35
C ILE A 147 17.08 -2.11 -5.90
N ASP A 148 18.17 -1.83 -5.18
CA ASP A 148 19.51 -2.14 -5.67
C ASP A 148 19.77 -3.65 -5.63
N ALA A 149 19.30 -4.35 -4.60
CA ALA A 149 19.39 -5.81 -4.56
C ALA A 149 18.57 -6.46 -5.68
N LEU A 150 17.37 -5.94 -5.95
CA LEU A 150 16.52 -6.40 -7.05
C LEU A 150 17.19 -6.18 -8.42
N ARG A 151 17.78 -5.02 -8.63
CA ARG A 151 18.52 -4.68 -9.86
C ARG A 151 19.75 -5.56 -10.05
N ARG A 152 20.56 -5.73 -9.00
CA ARG A 152 21.74 -6.64 -9.04
C ARG A 152 21.35 -8.08 -9.39
N ALA A 153 20.25 -8.58 -8.83
CA ALA A 153 19.75 -9.91 -9.16
C ALA A 153 19.34 -10.00 -10.64
N TYR A 154 18.60 -9.02 -11.14
CA TYR A 154 18.21 -8.93 -12.55
C TYR A 154 19.43 -8.96 -13.46
N GLU A 155 20.45 -8.15 -13.21
CA GLU A 155 21.69 -8.03 -13.99
C GLU A 155 22.61 -9.25 -13.87
N GLY A 156 22.40 -10.13 -12.90
CA GLY A 156 23.23 -11.30 -12.64
C GLY A 156 24.55 -10.97 -11.95
N ALA A 157 24.68 -9.81 -11.31
CA ALA A 157 25.91 -9.32 -10.70
C ALA A 157 26.32 -10.05 -9.40
N GLY A 158 25.53 -11.03 -8.94
CA GLY A 158 25.85 -11.88 -7.79
C GLY A 158 26.59 -13.18 -8.12
N ALA A 159 26.65 -13.59 -9.39
CA ALA A 159 27.21 -14.89 -9.80
C ALA A 159 28.65 -14.85 -10.34
N ARG A 160 29.30 -13.67 -10.39
CA ARG A 160 30.65 -13.53 -10.94
C ARG A 160 31.77 -13.28 -9.91
N GLY A 161 31.53 -13.64 -8.66
CA GLY A 161 32.47 -13.39 -7.55
C GLY A 161 33.26 -14.62 -7.03
N GLU A 162 33.07 -15.82 -7.59
CA GLU A 162 33.82 -17.01 -7.16
C GLU A 162 34.24 -17.89 -8.33
N THR A 163 35.16 -17.37 -9.18
CA THR A 163 36.02 -18.25 -9.97
C THR A 163 37.27 -17.46 -10.40
N ALA A 164 38.20 -17.28 -9.47
CA ALA A 164 39.59 -17.00 -9.79
C ALA A 164 40.48 -17.32 -8.57
N ALA A 165 40.95 -18.55 -8.49
CA ALA A 165 42.28 -18.93 -8.09
C ALA A 165 42.41 -20.46 -8.09
#